data_e8e2448607982dfa2016494722ba0acc
#
_entry.id   e8e2448607982dfa2016494722ba0acc
#
_cell.length_a   1.000
_cell.length_b   1.000
_cell.length_c   1.000
_cell.angle_alpha   90.00
_cell.angle_beta   90.00
_cell.angle_gamma   90.00
#
_symmetry.space_group_name_H-M   'P 1'
#
loop_
_entity.id
_entity.type
_entity.pdbx_description
1 polymer ?
#
loop_
_entity_poly.entity_id
_entity_poly.type
_entity_poly.pdbx_seq_one_letter_code
_entity_poly.pdbx_strand_id
1 'polypeptide(L)'
;GYFIYFQVVKSEDFINNSYNTRQDSFAESVVRGEILSAEREVLAETKVDAEGNETRVYPYSNMFSHIVGYSTEKYGRSGIESWSNFNLLRSNAFFLEKTVDEVTDEKSIGDNVITTLNYSLQSTAYEALGDYNGAVVVMEPATGKILAMVSKPDFDPNTIDSDWDTIVADENSESVLLNRASQGLYPPGSTFKIFTTLEYIRENPDTYQNYSYNCTGSIQEDNSKLSCFSGEVHGGVDLKRSFVKSCNTSFANIGLTLDLKQFS
;
A
#
# COMPACT_ATOMS: atom_id res chain seq x y z
N GLY A 1 25.41 17.56 14.93
CA GLY A 1 24.07 17.20 15.33
C GLY A 1 23.04 17.24 14.20
N TYR A 2 22.43 18.40 13.89
CA TYR A 2 21.31 18.53 12.95
C TYR A 2 21.64 18.11 11.51
N PHE A 3 22.84 18.43 11.03
CA PHE A 3 23.28 18.10 9.66
C PHE A 3 23.41 16.58 9.44
N ILE A 4 23.89 15.85 10.44
CA ILE A 4 23.98 14.38 10.40
C ILE A 4 22.59 13.76 10.47
N TYR A 5 21.69 14.29 11.32
CA TYR A 5 20.30 13.88 11.38
C TYR A 5 19.60 14.10 10.04
N PHE A 6 19.81 15.27 9.42
CA PHE A 6 19.24 15.58 8.11
C PHE A 6 19.74 14.60 7.04
N GLN A 7 21.07 14.33 7.00
CA GLN A 7 21.65 13.41 6.00
C GLN A 7 21.21 11.95 6.19
N VAL A 8 21.02 11.49 7.43
CA VAL A 8 20.72 10.07 7.71
C VAL A 8 19.23 9.79 7.76
N VAL A 9 18.40 10.75 8.20
CA VAL A 9 16.98 10.51 8.48
C VAL A 9 16.06 11.25 7.52
N LYS A 10 16.46 12.43 7.00
CA LYS A 10 15.61 13.30 6.19
C LYS A 10 16.04 13.42 4.73
N SER A 11 17.25 12.99 4.38
CA SER A 11 17.75 13.13 3.01
C SER A 11 16.92 12.36 2.00
N GLU A 12 16.46 11.15 2.35
CA GLU A 12 15.62 10.34 1.45
C GLU A 12 14.26 11.00 1.20
N ASP A 13 13.62 11.57 2.22
CA ASP A 13 12.36 12.30 2.07
C ASP A 13 12.50 13.51 1.13
N PHE A 14 13.66 14.19 1.17
CA PHE A 14 13.94 15.36 0.32
C PHE A 14 14.37 14.95 -1.10
N ILE A 15 15.14 13.89 -1.22
CA ILE A 15 15.61 13.37 -2.50
C ILE A 15 14.44 12.79 -3.30
N ASN A 16 13.53 12.06 -2.64
CA ASN A 16 12.38 11.42 -3.27
C ASN A 16 11.14 12.33 -3.40
N ASN A 17 11.27 13.62 -3.06
CA ASN A 17 10.17 14.56 -3.19
C ASN A 17 9.86 14.79 -4.69
N SER A 18 8.61 14.54 -5.10
CA SER A 18 8.12 14.70 -6.47
C SER A 18 8.25 16.13 -7.03
N TYR A 19 8.47 17.13 -6.17
CA TYR A 19 8.73 18.53 -6.55
C TYR A 19 10.22 18.84 -6.75
N ASN A 20 11.12 17.85 -6.65
CA ASN A 20 12.55 18.06 -6.82
C ASN A 20 12.92 18.03 -8.32
N THR A 21 12.79 19.16 -8.98
CA THR A 21 13.09 19.36 -10.42
C THR A 21 14.55 19.06 -10.80
N ARG A 22 15.46 18.94 -9.84
CA ARG A 22 16.84 18.48 -10.12
C ARG A 22 16.90 17.03 -10.61
N GLN A 23 15.90 16.22 -10.30
CA GLN A 23 15.83 14.84 -10.77
C GLN A 23 15.49 14.77 -12.27
N ASP A 24 14.78 15.76 -12.80
CA ASP A 24 14.43 15.80 -14.21
C ASP A 24 15.67 16.00 -15.10
N SER A 25 16.70 16.73 -14.60
CA SER A 25 17.97 16.86 -15.30
C SER A 25 18.78 15.54 -15.41
N PHE A 26 18.53 14.58 -14.51
CA PHE A 26 19.14 13.24 -14.63
C PHE A 26 18.42 12.37 -15.66
N ALA A 27 17.11 12.60 -15.89
CA ALA A 27 16.37 11.88 -16.91
C ALA A 27 16.86 12.16 -18.34
N GLU A 28 17.51 13.30 -18.57
CA GLU A 28 18.12 13.62 -19.85
C GLU A 28 19.36 12.79 -20.17
N SER A 29 20.07 12.29 -19.13
CA SER A 29 21.35 11.59 -19.26
C SER A 29 21.29 10.11 -18.88
N VAL A 30 20.16 9.62 -18.36
CA VAL A 30 20.03 8.25 -17.85
C VAL A 30 18.73 7.62 -18.36
N VAL A 31 18.84 6.46 -19.01
CA VAL A 31 17.68 5.60 -19.31
C VAL A 31 17.16 5.02 -17.97
N ARG A 32 15.89 5.25 -17.67
CA ARG A 32 15.28 4.83 -16.43
C ARG A 32 15.34 3.33 -16.21
N GLY A 33 15.85 2.87 -15.05
CA GLY A 33 16.01 1.48 -14.67
C GLY A 33 14.69 0.70 -14.55
N GLU A 34 14.79 -0.60 -14.41
CA GLU A 34 13.64 -1.51 -14.31
C GLU A 34 13.08 -1.60 -12.89
N ILE A 35 11.79 -1.88 -12.79
CA ILE A 35 11.14 -2.33 -11.56
C ILE A 35 10.84 -3.82 -11.72
N LEU A 36 11.33 -4.62 -10.78
CA LEU A 36 11.28 -6.08 -10.85
C LEU A 36 10.50 -6.66 -9.66
N SER A 37 9.83 -7.79 -9.89
CA SER A 37 9.29 -8.61 -8.80
C SER A 37 10.40 -9.26 -7.97
N ALA A 38 10.04 -9.99 -6.92
CA ALA A 38 10.99 -10.77 -6.12
C ALA A 38 11.66 -11.88 -6.96
N GLU A 39 10.95 -12.42 -7.95
CA GLU A 39 11.45 -13.44 -8.88
C GLU A 39 12.12 -12.85 -10.13
N ARG A 40 12.31 -11.55 -10.19
CA ARG A 40 12.92 -10.82 -11.32
C ARG A 40 12.02 -10.72 -12.56
N GLU A 41 10.71 -10.92 -12.42
CA GLU A 41 9.76 -10.55 -13.48
C GLU A 41 9.75 -9.03 -13.67
N VAL A 42 9.78 -8.58 -14.92
CA VAL A 42 9.79 -7.15 -15.25
C VAL A 42 8.40 -6.56 -15.04
N LEU A 43 8.27 -5.67 -14.06
CA LEU A 43 7.02 -4.96 -13.76
C LEU A 43 6.93 -3.60 -14.48
N ALA A 44 8.07 -2.97 -14.70
CA ALA A 44 8.21 -1.77 -15.52
C ALA A 44 9.61 -1.71 -16.13
N GLU A 45 9.70 -1.35 -17.40
CA GLU A 45 10.96 -1.18 -18.16
C GLU A 45 10.91 0.05 -19.06
N THR A 46 12.07 0.53 -19.48
CA THR A 46 12.17 1.57 -20.52
C THR A 46 12.69 0.94 -21.80
N LYS A 47 11.90 1.00 -22.87
CA LYS A 47 12.31 0.58 -24.21
C LYS A 47 12.83 1.78 -24.98
N VAL A 48 13.99 1.59 -25.62
CA VAL A 48 14.61 2.59 -26.48
C VAL A 48 14.50 2.08 -27.91
N ASP A 49 13.91 2.87 -28.80
CA ASP A 49 13.79 2.52 -30.22
C ASP A 49 15.09 2.82 -31.00
N ALA A 50 15.10 2.52 -32.29
CA ALA A 50 16.27 2.72 -33.15
C ALA A 50 16.63 4.21 -33.35
N GLU A 51 15.67 5.10 -33.13
CA GLU A 51 15.79 6.56 -33.19
C GLU A 51 16.20 7.17 -31.86
N GLY A 52 16.30 6.38 -30.78
CA GLY A 52 16.67 6.81 -29.43
C GLY A 52 15.51 7.33 -28.59
N ASN A 53 14.24 7.16 -29.03
CA ASN A 53 13.09 7.56 -28.25
C ASN A 53 12.84 6.54 -27.14
N GLU A 54 12.59 7.05 -25.93
CA GLU A 54 12.34 6.24 -24.75
C GLU A 54 10.83 6.10 -24.52
N THR A 55 10.39 4.87 -24.25
CA THR A 55 9.01 4.57 -23.87
C THR A 55 9.00 3.73 -22.62
N ARG A 56 8.33 4.22 -21.56
CA ARG A 56 8.11 3.45 -20.34
C ARG A 56 7.00 2.43 -20.55
N VAL A 57 7.25 1.17 -20.30
CA VAL A 57 6.35 0.03 -20.56
C VAL A 57 6.07 -0.74 -19.29
N TYR A 58 4.81 -1.08 -19.09
CA TYR A 58 4.31 -1.87 -17.98
C TYR A 58 3.71 -3.16 -18.51
N PRO A 59 4.49 -4.27 -18.55
CA PRO A 59 4.11 -5.51 -19.25
C PRO A 59 2.80 -6.14 -18.73
N TYR A 60 2.48 -5.90 -17.46
CA TYR A 60 1.29 -6.47 -16.81
C TYR A 60 0.15 -5.46 -16.65
N SER A 61 0.25 -4.29 -17.30
CA SER A 61 -0.82 -3.29 -17.40
C SER A 61 -1.49 -3.03 -16.03
N ASN A 62 -2.79 -3.17 -15.93
CA ASN A 62 -3.63 -2.86 -14.76
C ASN A 62 -3.24 -3.63 -13.49
N MET A 63 -2.73 -4.86 -13.63
CA MET A 63 -2.50 -5.77 -12.48
C MET A 63 -1.61 -5.18 -11.40
N PHE A 64 -0.62 -4.37 -11.77
CA PHE A 64 0.32 -3.75 -10.84
C PHE A 64 0.18 -2.22 -10.76
N SER A 65 -0.81 -1.63 -11.44
CA SER A 65 -0.92 -0.18 -11.64
C SER A 65 -0.86 0.62 -10.34
N HIS A 66 -1.57 0.20 -9.31
CA HIS A 66 -1.63 0.94 -8.05
C HIS A 66 -0.37 0.84 -7.20
N ILE A 67 0.40 -0.25 -7.31
CA ILE A 67 1.61 -0.42 -6.51
C ILE A 67 2.87 0.02 -7.27
N VAL A 68 3.01 -0.37 -8.54
CA VAL A 68 4.10 0.09 -9.38
C VAL A 68 3.93 1.57 -9.74
N GLY A 69 2.71 1.96 -10.06
CA GLY A 69 2.37 3.31 -10.46
C GLY A 69 2.61 3.55 -11.95
N TYR A 70 2.77 4.81 -12.28
CA TYR A 70 3.09 5.31 -13.62
C TYR A 70 4.20 6.36 -13.54
N SER A 71 4.85 6.62 -14.66
CA SER A 71 5.82 7.71 -14.82
C SER A 71 5.58 8.40 -16.15
N THR A 72 5.13 9.65 -16.11
CA THR A 72 4.86 10.49 -17.27
C THR A 72 5.50 11.86 -17.10
N GLU A 73 5.78 12.54 -18.19
CA GLU A 73 6.28 13.91 -18.15
C GLU A 73 5.18 14.89 -17.74
N LYS A 74 3.96 14.66 -18.22
CA LYS A 74 2.85 15.62 -18.07
C LYS A 74 2.18 15.52 -16.70
N TYR A 75 1.97 14.31 -16.19
CA TYR A 75 1.18 14.06 -14.98
C TYR A 75 2.00 13.54 -13.80
N GLY A 76 3.32 13.51 -13.97
CA GLY A 76 4.25 13.10 -12.92
C GLY A 76 4.29 11.59 -12.70
N ARG A 77 4.42 11.19 -11.44
CA ARG A 77 4.69 9.79 -11.06
C ARG A 77 3.85 9.39 -9.86
N SER A 78 3.54 8.09 -9.78
CA SER A 78 2.86 7.49 -8.62
C SER A 78 3.52 6.18 -8.20
N GLY A 79 3.10 5.59 -7.08
CA GLY A 79 3.56 4.28 -6.62
C GLY A 79 5.08 4.17 -6.48
N ILE A 80 5.63 3.00 -6.79
CA ILE A 80 7.08 2.73 -6.75
C ILE A 80 7.86 3.61 -7.74
N GLU A 81 7.27 3.95 -8.89
CA GLU A 81 7.85 4.89 -9.84
C GLU A 81 8.19 6.25 -9.19
N SER A 82 7.33 6.72 -8.29
CA SER A 82 7.57 7.95 -7.54
C SER A 82 8.55 7.75 -6.39
N TRP A 83 8.32 6.73 -5.54
CA TRP A 83 9.13 6.48 -4.34
C TRP A 83 10.58 6.12 -4.66
N SER A 84 10.80 5.40 -5.76
CA SER A 84 12.14 4.94 -6.17
C SER A 84 12.71 5.76 -7.32
N ASN A 85 12.14 6.95 -7.61
CA ASN A 85 12.54 7.76 -8.76
C ASN A 85 14.04 8.03 -8.79
N PHE A 86 14.63 8.37 -7.65
CA PHE A 86 16.07 8.63 -7.54
C PHE A 86 16.91 7.40 -7.88
N ASN A 87 16.53 6.22 -7.38
CA ASN A 87 17.25 4.97 -7.65
C ASN A 87 17.15 4.60 -9.14
N LEU A 88 15.95 4.73 -9.71
CA LEU A 88 15.70 4.42 -11.13
C LEU A 88 16.44 5.36 -12.11
N LEU A 89 16.82 6.56 -11.65
CA LEU A 89 17.60 7.54 -12.43
C LEU A 89 19.06 7.63 -11.98
N ARG A 90 19.47 6.85 -10.97
CA ARG A 90 20.85 6.80 -10.51
C ARG A 90 21.59 5.72 -11.27
N SER A 91 22.69 6.08 -11.93
CA SER A 91 23.63 5.12 -12.48
C SER A 91 24.88 5.07 -11.61
N ASN A 92 25.25 3.87 -11.11
CA ASN A 92 26.54 3.67 -10.45
C ASN A 92 27.72 3.86 -11.42
N ALA A 93 27.49 3.72 -12.72
CA ALA A 93 28.45 4.03 -13.78
C ALA A 93 28.85 5.52 -13.74
N PHE A 94 27.94 6.41 -13.34
CA PHE A 94 28.19 7.86 -13.29
C PHE A 94 29.38 8.27 -12.41
N PHE A 95 29.74 7.47 -11.41
CA PHE A 95 30.90 7.74 -10.54
C PHE A 95 32.23 7.17 -11.09
N LEU A 96 32.19 6.10 -11.89
CA LEU A 96 33.38 5.43 -12.40
C LEU A 96 33.68 5.78 -13.86
N GLU A 97 32.67 6.11 -14.66
CA GLU A 97 32.79 6.32 -16.12
C GLU A 97 33.01 7.78 -16.52
N LYS A 98 32.75 8.76 -15.63
CA LYS A 98 33.07 10.18 -15.91
C LYS A 98 34.54 10.46 -16.28
N THR A 99 35.40 9.48 -16.13
CA THR A 99 36.81 9.55 -16.55
C THR A 99 37.08 8.91 -17.92
N VAL A 100 36.08 8.23 -18.53
CA VAL A 100 36.28 7.47 -19.79
C VAL A 100 35.27 7.86 -20.87
N ASP A 101 34.05 8.31 -20.53
CA ASP A 101 32.92 8.46 -21.46
C ASP A 101 32.62 9.88 -21.97
N GLU A 102 33.58 10.79 -21.93
CA GLU A 102 33.44 12.05 -22.72
C GLU A 102 33.37 11.79 -24.25
N VAL A 103 33.27 10.52 -24.71
CA VAL A 103 33.43 10.13 -26.12
C VAL A 103 32.24 9.35 -26.70
N THR A 104 31.28 8.90 -25.88
CA THR A 104 30.05 8.22 -26.38
C THR A 104 28.80 8.94 -25.97
N ASP A 105 28.01 9.31 -26.97
CA ASP A 105 26.67 9.98 -26.83
C ASP A 105 25.58 9.02 -26.26
N GLU A 106 25.94 7.90 -25.64
CA GLU A 106 25.00 6.91 -25.10
C GLU A 106 24.64 7.23 -23.65
N LYS A 107 23.34 7.27 -23.38
CA LYS A 107 22.82 7.43 -22.00
C LYS A 107 23.20 6.23 -21.14
N SER A 108 23.59 6.46 -19.91
CA SER A 108 23.80 5.37 -18.94
C SER A 108 22.45 4.79 -18.49
N ILE A 109 22.45 3.52 -18.04
CA ILE A 109 21.24 2.84 -17.55
C ILE A 109 21.13 3.05 -16.03
N GLY A 110 19.95 3.42 -15.55
CA GLY A 110 19.64 3.59 -14.13
C GLY A 110 19.62 2.28 -13.35
N ASP A 111 19.73 2.36 -12.04
CA ASP A 111 19.67 1.20 -11.15
C ASP A 111 18.29 0.53 -11.19
N ASN A 112 18.26 -0.80 -11.11
CA ASN A 112 17.01 -1.55 -11.04
C ASN A 112 16.50 -1.61 -9.60
N VAL A 113 15.17 -1.54 -9.44
CA VAL A 113 14.48 -1.69 -8.15
C VAL A 113 13.85 -3.08 -8.07
N ILE A 114 14.31 -3.88 -7.11
CA ILE A 114 13.74 -5.21 -6.85
C ILE A 114 12.77 -5.09 -5.69
N THR A 115 11.52 -5.44 -5.95
CA THR A 115 10.44 -5.40 -4.96
C THR A 115 10.31 -6.72 -4.21
N THR A 116 9.45 -6.75 -3.21
CA THR A 116 9.05 -7.99 -2.52
C THR A 116 7.80 -8.62 -3.15
N LEU A 117 7.27 -8.04 -4.23
CA LEU A 117 6.07 -8.52 -4.90
C LEU A 117 6.30 -9.87 -5.56
N ASN A 118 5.39 -10.79 -5.33
CA ASN A 118 5.35 -12.10 -5.97
C ASN A 118 4.30 -12.08 -7.08
N TYR A 119 4.71 -12.40 -8.31
CA TYR A 119 3.85 -12.37 -9.48
C TYR A 119 2.62 -13.28 -9.32
N SER A 120 2.82 -14.52 -8.90
CA SER A 120 1.73 -15.50 -8.78
C SER A 120 0.70 -15.09 -7.73
N LEU A 121 1.15 -14.55 -6.59
CA LEU A 121 0.25 -14.05 -5.54
C LEU A 121 -0.51 -12.82 -6.01
N GLN A 122 0.15 -11.90 -6.72
CA GLN A 122 -0.48 -10.71 -7.28
C GLN A 122 -1.56 -11.08 -8.29
N SER A 123 -1.25 -11.98 -9.25
CA SER A 123 -2.20 -12.47 -10.25
C SER A 123 -3.40 -13.13 -9.59
N THR A 124 -3.16 -14.05 -8.65
CA THR A 124 -4.24 -14.73 -7.91
C THR A 124 -5.13 -13.74 -7.15
N ALA A 125 -4.52 -12.76 -6.46
CA ALA A 125 -5.25 -11.73 -5.72
C ALA A 125 -6.06 -10.82 -6.66
N TYR A 126 -5.49 -10.47 -7.82
CA TYR A 126 -6.13 -9.65 -8.84
C TYR A 126 -7.36 -10.34 -9.45
N GLU A 127 -7.21 -11.63 -9.81
CA GLU A 127 -8.28 -12.45 -10.34
C GLU A 127 -9.39 -12.72 -9.29
N ALA A 128 -8.99 -13.00 -8.04
CA ALA A 128 -9.94 -13.25 -6.95
C ALA A 128 -10.78 -12.02 -6.59
N LEU A 129 -10.21 -10.81 -6.70
CA LEU A 129 -10.98 -9.58 -6.49
C LEU A 129 -12.00 -9.35 -7.63
N GLY A 130 -11.74 -9.87 -8.84
CA GLY A 130 -12.66 -9.78 -9.98
C GLY A 130 -13.07 -8.33 -10.27
N ASP A 131 -14.38 -8.11 -10.44
CA ASP A 131 -14.96 -6.79 -10.74
C ASP A 131 -15.38 -6.00 -9.48
N TYR A 132 -15.04 -6.48 -8.30
CA TYR A 132 -15.37 -5.77 -7.07
C TYR A 132 -14.46 -4.57 -6.83
N ASN A 133 -15.05 -3.44 -6.46
CA ASN A 133 -14.32 -2.30 -5.93
C ASN A 133 -13.78 -2.65 -4.54
N GLY A 134 -12.46 -2.56 -4.36
CA GLY A 134 -11.85 -2.94 -3.10
C GLY A 134 -10.33 -3.10 -3.18
N ALA A 135 -9.78 -3.76 -2.19
CA ALA A 135 -8.35 -4.03 -2.12
C ALA A 135 -8.03 -5.41 -1.53
N VAL A 136 -6.91 -5.98 -1.98
CA VAL A 136 -6.30 -7.19 -1.40
C VAL A 136 -4.86 -6.87 -1.07
N VAL A 137 -4.43 -7.21 0.15
CA VAL A 137 -3.03 -7.11 0.58
C VAL A 137 -2.59 -8.48 1.10
N VAL A 138 -1.50 -9.00 0.57
CA VAL A 138 -0.83 -10.21 1.06
C VAL A 138 0.50 -9.81 1.66
N MET A 139 0.68 -10.12 2.94
CA MET A 139 1.85 -9.73 3.71
C MET A 139 2.46 -10.93 4.42
N GLU A 140 3.79 -10.98 4.47
CA GLU A 140 4.52 -11.93 5.32
C GLU A 140 4.59 -11.37 6.75
N PRO A 141 3.91 -11.99 7.74
CA PRO A 141 3.80 -11.40 9.09
C PRO A 141 5.14 -11.26 9.82
N ALA A 142 6.08 -12.18 9.56
CA ALA A 142 7.38 -12.21 10.23
C ALA A 142 8.30 -11.06 9.83
N THR A 143 8.17 -10.54 8.62
CA THR A 143 9.07 -9.52 8.07
C THR A 143 8.38 -8.21 7.70
N GLY A 144 7.05 -8.23 7.58
CA GLY A 144 6.27 -7.11 7.06
C GLY A 144 6.35 -6.93 5.54
N LYS A 145 6.99 -7.85 4.81
CA LYS A 145 7.07 -7.77 3.34
C LYS A 145 5.69 -7.85 2.72
N ILE A 146 5.39 -6.92 1.84
CA ILE A 146 4.20 -6.95 1.00
C ILE A 146 4.50 -7.85 -0.20
N LEU A 147 3.77 -8.95 -0.32
CA LEU A 147 3.93 -9.94 -1.39
C LEU A 147 2.96 -9.70 -2.53
N ALA A 148 1.79 -9.14 -2.25
CA ALA A 148 0.84 -8.67 -3.26
C ALA A 148 0.03 -7.49 -2.70
N MET A 149 -0.32 -6.56 -3.59
CA MET A 149 -1.19 -5.43 -3.27
C MET A 149 -2.02 -5.08 -4.52
N VAL A 150 -3.31 -5.31 -4.42
CA VAL A 150 -4.29 -5.04 -5.47
C VAL A 150 -5.26 -3.97 -4.98
N SER A 151 -5.61 -3.06 -5.86
CA SER A 151 -6.67 -2.08 -5.64
C SER A 151 -7.52 -1.97 -6.90
N LYS A 152 -8.85 -1.93 -6.75
CA LYS A 152 -9.80 -1.75 -7.86
C LYS A 152 -10.87 -0.73 -7.48
N PRO A 153 -11.38 0.05 -8.44
CA PRO A 153 -11.02 0.06 -9.88
C PRO A 153 -9.56 0.46 -10.09
N ASP A 154 -9.03 0.06 -11.23
CA ASP A 154 -7.65 0.27 -11.62
C ASP A 154 -7.55 1.03 -12.95
N PHE A 155 -6.33 1.22 -13.43
CA PHE A 155 -6.03 1.93 -14.68
C PHE A 155 -4.89 1.24 -15.41
N ASP A 156 -4.77 1.46 -16.73
CA ASP A 156 -3.58 1.04 -17.49
C ASP A 156 -2.50 2.13 -17.42
N PRO A 157 -1.35 1.89 -16.78
CA PRO A 157 -0.27 2.86 -16.74
C PRO A 157 0.35 3.14 -18.12
N ASN A 158 0.16 2.25 -19.10
CA ASN A 158 0.65 2.45 -20.46
C ASN A 158 -0.17 3.51 -21.23
N THR A 159 -1.43 3.73 -20.86
CA THR A 159 -2.35 4.65 -21.53
C THR A 159 -2.70 5.87 -20.69
N ILE A 160 -2.07 6.04 -19.53
CA ILE A 160 -2.41 7.07 -18.54
C ILE A 160 -2.42 8.48 -19.14
N ASP A 161 -1.50 8.79 -20.07
CA ASP A 161 -1.41 10.11 -20.69
C ASP A 161 -2.61 10.44 -21.59
N SER A 162 -3.15 9.42 -22.29
CA SER A 162 -4.34 9.57 -23.13
C SER A 162 -5.64 9.53 -22.33
N ASP A 163 -5.66 8.77 -21.24
CA ASP A 163 -6.88 8.49 -20.48
C ASP A 163 -7.08 9.46 -19.32
N TRP A 164 -6.09 10.31 -19.03
CA TRP A 164 -6.07 11.20 -17.88
C TRP A 164 -7.32 12.04 -17.73
N ASP A 165 -7.69 12.75 -18.79
CA ASP A 165 -8.84 13.66 -18.74
C ASP A 165 -10.15 12.90 -18.47
N THR A 166 -10.28 11.67 -18.97
CA THR A 166 -11.41 10.80 -18.71
C THR A 166 -11.41 10.29 -17.28
N ILE A 167 -10.25 9.86 -16.77
CA ILE A 167 -10.08 9.34 -15.40
C ILE A 167 -10.36 10.43 -14.37
N VAL A 168 -9.90 11.66 -14.61
CA VAL A 168 -10.06 12.78 -13.66
C VAL A 168 -11.44 13.41 -13.75
N ALA A 169 -12.08 13.38 -14.93
CA ALA A 169 -13.43 13.92 -15.15
C ALA A 169 -14.54 12.95 -14.71
N ASP A 170 -14.22 11.77 -14.22
CA ASP A 170 -15.21 10.77 -13.81
C ASP A 170 -16.10 11.29 -12.68
N GLU A 171 -17.29 11.79 -13.08
CA GLU A 171 -18.31 12.31 -12.17
C GLU A 171 -18.91 11.21 -11.26
N ASN A 172 -18.78 9.94 -11.64
CA ASN A 172 -19.20 8.82 -10.82
C ASN A 172 -18.25 8.55 -9.65
N SER A 173 -17.14 9.30 -9.59
CA SER A 173 -16.14 9.32 -8.51
C SER A 173 -15.71 7.94 -8.01
N GLU A 174 -15.53 6.99 -8.93
CA GLU A 174 -14.99 5.67 -8.57
C GLU A 174 -13.56 5.76 -8.04
N SER A 175 -12.94 6.96 -8.14
CA SER A 175 -11.59 7.24 -7.64
C SER A 175 -10.58 6.20 -8.14
N VAL A 176 -10.52 6.06 -9.46
CA VAL A 176 -9.69 5.06 -10.16
C VAL A 176 -8.22 5.18 -9.76
N LEU A 177 -7.71 6.39 -9.52
CA LEU A 177 -6.32 6.61 -9.10
C LEU A 177 -6.06 6.36 -7.61
N LEU A 178 -7.11 6.13 -6.81
CA LEU A 178 -6.98 5.89 -5.38
C LEU A 178 -6.46 4.47 -5.11
N ASN A 179 -5.27 4.34 -4.54
CA ASN A 179 -4.82 3.06 -4.02
C ASN A 179 -5.59 2.73 -2.73
N ARG A 180 -6.64 1.94 -2.86
CA ARG A 180 -7.53 1.56 -1.74
C ARG A 180 -6.82 0.74 -0.67
N ALA A 181 -5.74 0.04 -1.04
CA ALA A 181 -4.97 -0.76 -0.09
C ALA A 181 -4.13 0.08 0.88
N SER A 182 -3.62 1.25 0.42
CA SER A 182 -2.71 2.10 1.21
C SER A 182 -3.31 3.43 1.62
N GLN A 183 -4.35 3.92 0.91
CA GLN A 183 -4.94 5.25 1.12
C GLN A 183 -6.43 5.18 1.50
N GLY A 184 -7.08 4.02 1.27
CA GLY A 184 -8.49 3.84 1.61
C GLY A 184 -8.71 3.81 3.12
N LEU A 185 -9.73 4.53 3.58
CA LEU A 185 -10.16 4.53 4.99
C LEU A 185 -11.45 3.73 5.10
N TYR A 186 -11.40 2.61 5.81
CA TYR A 186 -12.53 1.70 5.99
C TYR A 186 -12.83 1.49 7.47
N PRO A 187 -14.13 1.47 7.87
CA PRO A 187 -14.48 1.06 9.23
C PRO A 187 -14.08 -0.41 9.42
N PRO A 188 -13.26 -0.72 10.43
CA PRO A 188 -12.74 -2.08 10.63
C PRO A 188 -13.83 -3.09 11.00
N GLY A 189 -14.96 -2.63 11.53
CA GLY A 189 -16.04 -3.50 11.96
C GLY A 189 -15.56 -4.54 12.99
N SER A 190 -16.02 -5.78 12.85
CA SER A 190 -15.69 -6.87 13.78
C SER A 190 -14.22 -7.29 13.78
N THR A 191 -13.42 -6.88 12.81
CA THR A 191 -11.96 -7.15 12.84
C THR A 191 -11.28 -6.39 13.98
N PHE A 192 -11.84 -5.24 14.40
CA PHE A 192 -11.34 -4.49 15.56
C PHE A 192 -11.43 -5.26 16.87
N LYS A 193 -12.31 -6.25 16.96
CA LYS A 193 -12.42 -7.12 18.15
C LYS A 193 -11.15 -7.88 18.47
N ILE A 194 -10.27 -8.10 17.49
CA ILE A 194 -8.93 -8.68 17.70
C ILE A 194 -8.14 -7.78 18.66
N PHE A 195 -8.07 -6.49 18.35
CA PHE A 195 -7.33 -5.52 19.17
C PHE A 195 -7.97 -5.35 20.55
N THR A 196 -9.30 -5.26 20.61
CA THR A 196 -10.04 -5.20 21.89
C THR A 196 -9.77 -6.44 22.76
N THR A 197 -9.69 -7.63 22.15
CA THR A 197 -9.38 -8.86 22.88
C THR A 197 -7.94 -8.85 23.41
N LEU A 198 -6.98 -8.47 22.57
CA LEU A 198 -5.57 -8.40 22.96
C LEU A 198 -5.37 -7.40 24.11
N GLU A 199 -6.01 -6.24 24.04
CA GLU A 199 -5.92 -5.25 25.10
C GLU A 199 -6.55 -5.74 26.39
N TYR A 200 -7.73 -6.36 26.32
CA TYR A 200 -8.37 -6.95 27.50
C TYR A 200 -7.48 -8.00 28.17
N ILE A 201 -6.83 -8.87 27.40
CA ILE A 201 -5.87 -9.85 27.90
C ILE A 201 -4.65 -9.16 28.52
N ARG A 202 -4.14 -8.09 27.88
CA ARG A 202 -2.98 -7.33 28.38
C ARG A 202 -3.28 -6.69 29.75
N GLU A 203 -4.47 -6.12 29.91
CA GLU A 203 -4.88 -5.51 31.17
C GLU A 203 -5.27 -6.52 32.25
N ASN A 204 -5.66 -7.74 31.84
CA ASN A 204 -6.15 -8.77 32.74
C ASN A 204 -5.43 -10.13 32.58
N PRO A 205 -4.08 -10.18 32.66
CA PRO A 205 -3.29 -11.36 32.27
C PRO A 205 -3.64 -12.62 33.07
N ASP A 206 -4.00 -12.46 34.33
CA ASP A 206 -4.30 -13.58 35.25
C ASP A 206 -5.81 -13.92 35.31
N THR A 207 -6.67 -13.03 34.82
CA THR A 207 -8.13 -13.13 35.06
C THR A 207 -8.98 -13.12 33.80
N TYR A 208 -8.40 -12.84 32.62
CA TYR A 208 -9.16 -12.77 31.35
C TYR A 208 -9.97 -14.04 31.05
N GLN A 209 -9.52 -15.20 31.53
CA GLN A 209 -10.21 -16.47 31.36
C GLN A 209 -11.51 -16.56 32.16
N ASN A 210 -11.66 -15.74 33.21
CA ASN A 210 -12.85 -15.68 34.05
C ASN A 210 -13.92 -14.73 33.48
N TYR A 211 -13.66 -14.12 32.34
CA TYR A 211 -14.64 -13.23 31.70
C TYR A 211 -15.95 -13.96 31.43
N SER A 212 -17.05 -13.36 31.82
CA SER A 212 -18.39 -13.88 31.59
C SER A 212 -19.35 -12.73 31.31
N TYR A 213 -20.21 -12.89 30.32
CA TYR A 213 -21.22 -11.92 29.96
C TYR A 213 -22.50 -12.63 29.51
N ASN A 214 -23.66 -12.10 29.86
CA ASN A 214 -24.94 -12.61 29.39
C ASN A 214 -25.53 -11.70 28.30
N CYS A 215 -25.39 -12.11 27.05
CA CYS A 215 -25.88 -11.38 25.90
C CYS A 215 -27.36 -11.55 25.68
N THR A 216 -28.11 -10.46 25.75
CA THR A 216 -29.57 -10.38 25.53
C THR A 216 -29.91 -9.81 24.15
N GLY A 217 -28.92 -9.73 23.22
CA GLY A 217 -29.14 -9.22 21.87
C GLY A 217 -28.87 -7.72 21.70
N SER A 218 -29.02 -6.93 22.79
CA SER A 218 -28.68 -5.51 22.76
C SER A 218 -28.18 -5.03 24.12
N ILE A 219 -27.42 -3.95 24.13
CA ILE A 219 -26.99 -3.20 25.31
C ILE A 219 -27.35 -1.74 25.12
N GLN A 220 -27.80 -1.10 26.19
CA GLN A 220 -28.09 0.33 26.25
C GLN A 220 -27.07 0.97 27.16
N GLU A 221 -26.37 1.98 26.66
CA GLU A 221 -25.43 2.79 27.44
C GLU A 221 -25.73 4.26 27.16
N ASP A 222 -26.06 5.01 28.15
CA ASP A 222 -26.53 6.39 28.04
C ASP A 222 -27.65 6.54 26.97
N ASN A 223 -27.40 7.37 25.95
CA ASN A 223 -28.29 7.60 24.82
C ASN A 223 -28.03 6.70 23.60
N SER A 224 -27.11 5.74 23.73
CA SER A 224 -26.68 4.88 22.61
C SER A 224 -27.14 3.44 22.82
N LYS A 225 -27.77 2.85 21.81
CA LYS A 225 -28.13 1.43 21.78
C LYS A 225 -27.24 0.70 20.77
N LEU A 226 -26.57 -0.34 21.25
CA LEU A 226 -25.82 -1.25 20.41
C LEU A 226 -26.50 -2.62 20.39
N SER A 227 -26.63 -3.23 19.20
CA SER A 227 -27.24 -4.54 19.05
C SER A 227 -26.28 -5.52 18.39
N CYS A 228 -26.44 -6.80 18.70
CA CYS A 228 -25.83 -7.87 17.91
C CYS A 228 -26.44 -7.89 16.49
N PHE A 229 -25.75 -8.56 15.56
CA PHE A 229 -26.24 -8.67 14.20
C PHE A 229 -27.66 -9.26 14.20
N SER A 230 -28.58 -8.61 13.52
CA SER A 230 -30.01 -9.00 13.47
C SER A 230 -30.67 -9.19 14.86
N GLY A 231 -30.09 -8.61 15.94
CA GLY A 231 -30.64 -8.76 17.29
C GLY A 231 -30.41 -10.13 17.93
N GLU A 232 -29.46 -10.94 17.40
CA GLU A 232 -29.17 -12.30 17.88
C GLU A 232 -28.84 -12.30 19.40
N VAL A 233 -29.47 -13.20 20.15
CA VAL A 233 -29.21 -13.42 21.56
C VAL A 233 -28.27 -14.58 21.73
N HIS A 234 -27.03 -14.32 22.23
CA HIS A 234 -25.99 -15.35 22.39
C HIS A 234 -26.02 -16.04 23.77
N GLY A 235 -26.79 -15.48 24.73
CA GLY A 235 -26.86 -15.98 26.10
C GLY A 235 -25.53 -15.82 26.85
N GLY A 236 -25.24 -16.76 27.76
CA GLY A 236 -23.98 -16.78 28.49
C GLY A 236 -22.79 -17.03 27.60
N VAL A 237 -21.84 -16.10 27.58
CA VAL A 237 -20.61 -16.18 26.77
C VAL A 237 -19.38 -15.85 27.63
N ASP A 238 -18.32 -16.63 27.47
CA ASP A 238 -16.96 -16.30 27.90
C ASP A 238 -16.24 -15.44 26.84
N LEU A 239 -15.00 -15.04 27.07
CA LEU A 239 -14.21 -14.24 26.12
C LEU A 239 -14.06 -14.93 24.75
N LYS A 240 -13.72 -16.23 24.75
CA LYS A 240 -13.56 -17.03 23.54
C LYS A 240 -14.86 -17.13 22.76
N ARG A 241 -15.97 -17.46 23.43
CA ARG A 241 -17.29 -17.56 22.79
C ARG A 241 -17.79 -16.21 22.28
N SER A 242 -17.50 -15.12 22.99
CA SER A 242 -17.79 -13.75 22.56
C SER A 242 -17.09 -13.43 21.23
N PHE A 243 -15.83 -13.83 21.11
CA PHE A 243 -15.04 -13.66 19.88
C PHE A 243 -15.57 -14.55 18.73
N VAL A 244 -15.75 -15.83 18.97
CA VAL A 244 -16.27 -16.80 17.99
C VAL A 244 -17.64 -16.41 17.43
N LYS A 245 -18.53 -15.92 18.32
CA LYS A 245 -19.86 -15.45 17.95
C LYS A 245 -19.89 -14.01 17.44
N SER A 246 -18.74 -13.34 17.44
CA SER A 246 -18.68 -11.90 17.12
C SER A 246 -19.71 -11.07 17.88
N CYS A 247 -19.92 -11.37 19.17
CA CYS A 247 -20.96 -10.79 20.00
C CYS A 247 -20.70 -9.30 20.25
N ASN A 248 -21.48 -8.40 19.60
CA ASN A 248 -21.27 -6.97 19.71
C ASN A 248 -21.48 -6.45 21.14
N THR A 249 -22.50 -6.95 21.84
CA THR A 249 -22.82 -6.47 23.20
C THR A 249 -21.79 -6.89 24.23
N SER A 250 -21.21 -8.09 24.09
CA SER A 250 -20.09 -8.53 24.94
C SER A 250 -18.84 -7.68 24.70
N PHE A 251 -18.51 -7.39 23.44
CA PHE A 251 -17.37 -6.54 23.12
C PHE A 251 -17.57 -5.08 23.53
N ALA A 252 -18.80 -4.56 23.49
CA ALA A 252 -19.10 -3.27 24.08
C ALA A 252 -18.85 -3.27 25.59
N ASN A 253 -19.32 -4.32 26.29
CA ASN A 253 -19.06 -4.47 27.71
C ASN A 253 -17.55 -4.54 28.03
N ILE A 254 -16.75 -5.30 27.25
CA ILE A 254 -15.29 -5.31 27.38
C ILE A 254 -14.72 -3.92 27.20
N GLY A 255 -15.09 -3.22 26.11
CA GLY A 255 -14.62 -1.88 25.79
C GLY A 255 -14.85 -0.85 26.87
N LEU A 256 -15.98 -0.96 27.61
CA LEU A 256 -16.29 -0.09 28.75
C LEU A 256 -15.37 -0.31 29.96
N THR A 257 -14.65 -1.43 30.02
CA THR A 257 -13.72 -1.76 31.11
C THR A 257 -12.27 -1.42 30.81
N LEU A 258 -11.93 -1.15 29.56
CA LEU A 258 -10.56 -0.87 29.14
C LEU A 258 -10.09 0.54 29.53
N ASP A 259 -8.80 0.67 29.83
CA ASP A 259 -8.13 1.96 29.97
C ASP A 259 -7.83 2.56 28.59
N LEU A 260 -8.75 3.40 28.10
CA LEU A 260 -8.66 4.03 26.78
C LEU A 260 -7.42 4.91 26.59
N LYS A 261 -6.74 5.34 27.67
CA LYS A 261 -5.49 6.12 27.57
C LYS A 261 -4.29 5.23 27.24
N GLN A 262 -4.35 3.97 27.62
CA GLN A 262 -3.30 3.00 27.33
C GLN A 262 -3.55 2.24 26.02
N PHE A 263 -4.80 2.26 25.56
CA PHE A 263 -5.21 1.59 24.31
C PHE A 263 -4.90 2.41 23.06
N SER A 264 -4.48 3.67 23.17
CA SER A 264 -4.21 4.59 22.06
C SER A 264 -2.80 4.44 21.49
#